data_205b875b6a9214745a4fb1165c6d9059
#
_entry.id   205b875b6a9214745a4fb1165c6d9059
#
_cell.length_a   1.000
_cell.length_b   1.000
_cell.length_c   1.000
_cell.angle_alpha   90.00
_cell.angle_beta   90.00
_cell.angle_gamma   90.00
#
_symmetry.space_group_name_H-M   'P 1'
#
loop_
_entity.id
_entity.type
_entity.pdbx_description
1 polymer ?
#
loop_
_entity_poly.entity_id
_entity_poly.type
_entity_poly.pdbx_seq_one_letter_code
_entity_poly.pdbx_strand_id
1 'polypeptide(L)'
;MIFIGDDWAEAHHDIHVMDDNGTRLASRRLPEGLSGIRGFHDVVATHAPDPDQVVIGIETDRGLWVDALTAAGYQVYAVNPLAVARYRDRHHVSGAKSDAGDAKLLADLVRTDRHNHRPIAGDSSAVEAIKVLARGHQNLIWTRNRHTNALRSALREYYPGALAAFDDLADRDALAILGRAPTPIDAARLSVSKIRSALKAAGRQRNLDSRALEIQAALRAEQLAAAPAVAAAFGATTRATVAIIAELNHQIADLETELATHFETHPDADIYRSLPGLGVILGARVLGEFGDDPNRYTTAKSRKNYAGTSPLTVASGKKRAVLARHVRNRRLYDAIDQWAFCAITRSPGARAYYDQHRAAGDLHHQALRAVGNRLVGILHGCLRHHTAYDEQTAWSHRQNTPTADAA
;
A
#
# COMPACT_ATOMS: atom_id res chain seq x y z
N MET A 1 37.24 2.35 4.07
CA MET A 1 35.88 1.85 3.70
C MET A 1 35.90 1.37 2.27
N ILE A 2 35.01 0.42 1.93
CA ILE A 2 34.74 0.08 0.53
C ILE A 2 33.30 0.39 0.17
N PHE A 3 33.09 0.80 -1.07
CA PHE A 3 31.78 1.15 -1.60
C PHE A 3 31.44 0.21 -2.75
N ILE A 4 30.28 -0.39 -2.70
CA ILE A 4 29.85 -1.40 -3.66
C ILE A 4 28.54 -0.92 -4.31
N GLY A 5 28.48 -0.95 -5.61
CA GLY A 5 27.25 -0.83 -6.35
C GLY A 5 26.85 -2.20 -6.86
N ASP A 6 25.58 -2.50 -6.71
CA ASP A 6 24.96 -3.77 -7.11
C ASP A 6 23.80 -3.47 -8.06
N ASP A 7 24.03 -3.73 -9.35
CA ASP A 7 23.00 -3.65 -10.38
C ASP A 7 22.43 -5.06 -10.57
N TRP A 8 21.19 -5.24 -10.09
CA TRP A 8 20.53 -6.54 -10.04
C TRP A 8 19.65 -6.81 -11.26
N ALA A 9 19.69 -8.06 -11.71
CA ALA A 9 18.78 -8.63 -12.68
C ALA A 9 18.20 -9.95 -12.15
N GLU A 10 17.22 -10.53 -12.83
CA GLU A 10 16.55 -11.76 -12.40
C GLU A 10 17.53 -12.95 -12.21
N ALA A 11 18.59 -13.02 -13.02
CA ALA A 11 19.50 -14.14 -13.06
C ALA A 11 20.90 -13.83 -12.52
N HIS A 12 21.25 -12.57 -12.31
CA HIS A 12 22.61 -12.18 -11.93
C HIS A 12 22.65 -10.77 -11.31
N HIS A 13 23.77 -10.49 -10.67
CA HIS A 13 24.16 -9.21 -10.10
C HIS A 13 25.47 -8.73 -10.71
N ASP A 14 25.51 -7.52 -11.24
CA ASP A 14 26.77 -6.88 -11.61
C ASP A 14 27.24 -6.01 -10.45
N ILE A 15 28.37 -6.37 -9.84
CA ILE A 15 28.96 -5.63 -8.73
C ILE A 15 30.16 -4.83 -9.15
N HIS A 16 30.27 -3.62 -8.60
CA HIS A 16 31.42 -2.75 -8.73
C HIS A 16 31.91 -2.32 -7.36
N VAL A 17 33.15 -2.64 -7.01
CA VAL A 17 33.78 -2.32 -5.72
C VAL A 17 34.82 -1.24 -5.91
N MET A 18 34.77 -0.18 -5.09
CA MET A 18 35.74 0.90 -5.09
C MET A 18 36.16 1.33 -3.68
N ASP A 19 37.30 1.98 -3.58
CA ASP A 19 37.80 2.58 -2.34
C ASP A 19 37.22 3.99 -2.07
N ASP A 20 37.66 4.62 -0.99
CA ASP A 20 37.26 5.99 -0.61
C ASP A 20 37.58 7.02 -1.68
N ASN A 21 38.60 6.81 -2.51
CA ASN A 21 39.02 7.71 -3.59
C ASN A 21 38.25 7.46 -4.90
N GLY A 22 37.41 6.42 -4.95
CA GLY A 22 36.69 6.01 -6.14
C GLY A 22 37.52 5.14 -7.09
N THR A 23 38.66 4.62 -6.63
CA THR A 23 39.49 3.68 -7.39
C THR A 23 38.84 2.31 -7.40
N ARG A 24 38.70 1.72 -8.60
CA ARG A 24 38.13 0.38 -8.73
C ARG A 24 39.03 -0.70 -8.10
N LEU A 25 38.48 -1.43 -7.13
CA LEU A 25 39.13 -2.58 -6.51
C LEU A 25 38.72 -3.89 -7.19
N ALA A 26 37.44 -4.04 -7.53
CA ALA A 26 36.93 -5.23 -8.22
C ALA A 26 35.71 -4.88 -9.09
N SER A 27 35.41 -5.74 -10.07
CA SER A 27 34.14 -5.77 -10.79
C SER A 27 33.86 -7.21 -11.16
N ARG A 28 32.66 -7.70 -10.89
CA ARG A 28 32.25 -9.10 -11.10
C ARG A 28 30.79 -9.16 -11.51
N ARG A 29 30.46 -10.18 -12.30
CA ARG A 29 29.09 -10.65 -12.50
C ARG A 29 28.91 -11.90 -11.66
N LEU A 30 27.94 -11.89 -10.76
CA LEU A 30 27.62 -12.96 -9.84
C LEU A 30 26.25 -13.54 -10.20
N PRO A 31 26.04 -14.85 -10.16
CA PRO A 31 24.71 -15.41 -10.36
C PRO A 31 23.78 -15.06 -9.19
N GLU A 32 22.48 -14.97 -9.45
CA GLU A 32 21.48 -14.89 -8.38
C GLU A 32 21.55 -16.14 -7.48
N GLY A 33 21.23 -15.98 -6.19
CA GLY A 33 21.11 -17.06 -5.21
C GLY A 33 22.40 -17.36 -4.44
N LEU A 34 22.43 -18.53 -3.80
CA LEU A 34 23.41 -18.87 -2.76
C LEU A 34 24.87 -18.83 -3.24
N SER A 35 25.14 -19.28 -4.48
CA SER A 35 26.51 -19.28 -5.04
C SER A 35 26.98 -17.84 -5.30
N GLY A 36 26.09 -16.96 -5.74
CA GLY A 36 26.41 -15.55 -5.95
C GLY A 36 26.67 -14.82 -4.64
N ILE A 37 25.84 -15.02 -3.61
CA ILE A 37 26.05 -14.43 -2.28
C ILE A 37 27.41 -14.87 -1.69
N ARG A 38 27.77 -16.15 -1.82
CA ARG A 38 29.10 -16.62 -1.40
C ARG A 38 30.20 -15.87 -2.15
N GLY A 39 30.10 -15.80 -3.48
CA GLY A 39 31.05 -15.05 -4.30
C GLY A 39 31.11 -13.55 -3.95
N PHE A 40 29.98 -12.96 -3.54
CA PHE A 40 29.94 -11.58 -3.04
C PHE A 40 30.75 -11.43 -1.75
N HIS A 41 30.52 -12.30 -0.76
CA HIS A 41 31.26 -12.29 0.50
C HIS A 41 32.77 -12.56 0.29
N ASP A 42 33.14 -13.44 -0.64
CA ASP A 42 34.54 -13.70 -0.97
C ASP A 42 35.23 -12.44 -1.53
N VAL A 43 34.54 -11.70 -2.40
CA VAL A 43 35.07 -10.44 -2.92
C VAL A 43 35.19 -9.40 -1.80
N VAL A 44 34.18 -9.28 -0.94
CA VAL A 44 34.20 -8.33 0.19
C VAL A 44 35.34 -8.66 1.15
N ALA A 45 35.50 -9.93 1.55
CA ALA A 45 36.53 -10.38 2.49
C ALA A 45 37.97 -10.09 2.01
N THR A 46 38.15 -9.99 0.67
CA THR A 46 39.47 -9.65 0.09
C THR A 46 39.86 -8.20 0.34
N HIS A 47 38.84 -7.28 0.51
CA HIS A 47 39.06 -5.83 0.55
C HIS A 47 38.66 -5.19 1.88
N ALA A 48 37.77 -5.81 2.68
CA ALA A 48 37.32 -5.30 3.97
C ALA A 48 37.11 -6.45 4.96
N PRO A 49 37.92 -6.52 6.04
CA PRO A 49 37.77 -7.54 7.07
C PRO A 49 36.58 -7.31 8.00
N ASP A 50 36.05 -6.09 8.06
CA ASP A 50 34.98 -5.68 8.95
C ASP A 50 33.74 -5.29 8.16
N PRO A 51 32.58 -5.93 8.41
CA PRO A 51 31.31 -5.58 7.78
C PRO A 51 30.91 -4.11 7.90
N ASP A 52 31.24 -3.45 9.00
CA ASP A 52 30.94 -2.02 9.23
C ASP A 52 31.69 -1.09 8.24
N GLN A 53 32.70 -1.59 7.56
CA GLN A 53 33.47 -0.86 6.57
C GLN A 53 32.90 -1.02 5.14
N VAL A 54 31.80 -1.75 4.99
CA VAL A 54 31.18 -2.06 3.69
C VAL A 54 29.90 -1.29 3.51
N VAL A 55 29.85 -0.46 2.47
CA VAL A 55 28.67 0.34 2.09
C VAL A 55 28.19 -0.11 0.71
N ILE A 56 26.92 -0.50 0.61
CA ILE A 56 26.35 -1.07 -0.63
C ILE A 56 25.21 -0.17 -1.11
N GLY A 57 25.20 0.15 -2.41
CA GLY A 57 24.09 0.80 -3.11
C GLY A 57 23.43 -0.19 -4.06
N ILE A 58 22.11 -0.37 -3.94
CA ILE A 58 21.30 -1.28 -4.77
C ILE A 58 19.97 -0.60 -5.13
N GLU A 59 19.36 -0.90 -6.29
CA GLU A 59 18.10 -0.27 -6.71
C GLU A 59 16.83 -0.92 -6.09
N THR A 60 16.97 -1.92 -5.24
CA THR A 60 15.86 -2.59 -4.55
C THR A 60 16.03 -2.56 -3.03
N ASP A 61 14.92 -2.55 -2.31
CA ASP A 61 14.88 -2.59 -0.83
C ASP A 61 14.41 -3.95 -0.28
N ARG A 62 14.38 -4.99 -1.11
CA ARG A 62 13.77 -6.29 -0.76
C ARG A 62 14.36 -7.44 -1.56
N GLY A 63 14.11 -8.64 -1.08
CA GLY A 63 14.52 -9.90 -1.69
C GLY A 63 15.62 -10.59 -0.89
N LEU A 64 15.76 -11.90 -1.10
CA LEU A 64 16.69 -12.75 -0.33
C LEU A 64 18.13 -12.28 -0.42
N TRP A 65 18.51 -11.66 -1.53
CA TRP A 65 19.82 -11.07 -1.69
C TRP A 65 20.06 -9.90 -0.73
N VAL A 66 19.13 -8.94 -0.71
CA VAL A 66 19.18 -7.78 0.20
C VAL A 66 19.15 -8.22 1.67
N ASP A 67 18.31 -9.22 1.98
CA ASP A 67 18.22 -9.78 3.33
C ASP A 67 19.57 -10.43 3.75
N ALA A 68 20.22 -11.14 2.84
CA ALA A 68 21.53 -11.74 3.10
C ALA A 68 22.62 -10.68 3.33
N LEU A 69 22.64 -9.61 2.53
CA LEU A 69 23.57 -8.49 2.71
C LEU A 69 23.37 -7.78 4.04
N THR A 70 22.11 -7.54 4.41
CA THR A 70 21.76 -6.89 5.68
C THR A 70 22.09 -7.78 6.88
N ALA A 71 21.80 -9.09 6.78
CA ALA A 71 22.13 -10.08 7.81
C ALA A 71 23.63 -10.24 8.03
N ALA A 72 24.44 -10.00 6.99
CA ALA A 72 25.89 -9.98 7.09
C ALA A 72 26.46 -8.73 7.79
N GLY A 73 25.60 -7.78 8.15
CA GLY A 73 25.99 -6.54 8.84
C GLY A 73 26.46 -5.41 7.93
N TYR A 74 26.31 -5.53 6.61
CA TYR A 74 26.69 -4.47 5.68
C TYR A 74 25.73 -3.29 5.73
N GLN A 75 26.22 -2.08 5.47
CA GLN A 75 25.40 -0.89 5.35
C GLN A 75 24.79 -0.82 3.95
N VAL A 76 23.55 -1.30 3.80
CA VAL A 76 22.86 -1.36 2.49
C VAL A 76 21.95 -0.15 2.30
N TYR A 77 22.08 0.52 1.17
CA TYR A 77 21.25 1.67 0.77
C TYR A 77 20.41 1.33 -0.45
N ALA A 78 19.08 1.37 -0.28
CA ALA A 78 18.17 1.27 -1.42
C ALA A 78 18.12 2.62 -2.16
N VAL A 79 18.62 2.66 -3.36
CA VAL A 79 18.66 3.85 -4.19
C VAL A 79 17.51 3.85 -5.17
N ASN A 80 16.74 4.94 -5.19
CA ASN A 80 15.61 5.07 -6.11
C ASN A 80 16.13 5.14 -7.56
N PRO A 81 15.60 4.35 -8.53
CA PRO A 81 16.01 4.38 -9.94
C PRO A 81 16.01 5.76 -10.58
N LEU A 82 15.06 6.64 -10.19
CA LEU A 82 15.03 8.01 -10.65
C LEU A 82 16.23 8.84 -10.13
N ALA A 83 16.72 8.54 -8.91
CA ALA A 83 17.92 9.19 -8.37
C ALA A 83 19.16 8.73 -9.14
N VAL A 84 19.27 7.43 -9.45
CA VAL A 84 20.35 6.88 -10.28
C VAL A 84 20.35 7.51 -11.68
N ALA A 85 19.18 7.61 -12.32
CA ALA A 85 19.05 8.25 -13.63
C ALA A 85 19.55 9.72 -13.60
N ARG A 86 19.13 10.51 -12.60
CA ARG A 86 19.58 11.90 -12.45
C ARG A 86 21.06 12.01 -12.12
N TYR A 87 21.61 11.08 -11.36
CA TYR A 87 23.03 11.01 -11.06
C TYR A 87 23.82 10.67 -12.32
N ARG A 88 23.33 9.75 -13.16
CA ARG A 88 23.90 9.42 -14.47
C ARG A 88 23.94 10.64 -15.37
N ASP A 89 22.84 11.37 -15.54
CA ASP A 89 22.75 12.57 -16.37
C ASP A 89 23.77 13.66 -15.96
N ARG A 90 24.10 13.73 -14.67
CA ARG A 90 25.11 14.66 -14.14
C ARG A 90 26.53 14.27 -14.53
N HIS A 91 26.83 12.98 -14.65
CA HIS A 91 28.19 12.47 -14.81
C HIS A 91 28.51 11.92 -16.21
N HIS A 92 27.49 11.62 -17.02
CA HIS A 92 27.64 11.05 -18.35
C HIS A 92 26.76 11.76 -19.38
N VAL A 93 27.43 12.51 -20.30
CA VAL A 93 26.75 13.26 -21.37
C VAL A 93 26.34 12.36 -22.54
N SER A 94 26.96 11.17 -22.68
CA SER A 94 26.77 10.29 -23.83
C SER A 94 25.50 9.48 -23.85
N GLY A 95 24.77 9.37 -22.72
CA GLY A 95 23.57 8.53 -22.59
C GLY A 95 23.81 7.02 -22.71
N ALA A 96 25.07 6.57 -22.75
CA ALA A 96 25.41 5.15 -22.81
C ALA A 96 24.97 4.44 -21.51
N LYS A 97 24.34 3.27 -21.65
CA LYS A 97 23.88 2.45 -20.54
C LYS A 97 24.50 1.06 -20.64
N SER A 98 25.05 0.55 -19.52
CA SER A 98 25.49 -0.83 -19.35
C SER A 98 25.38 -1.23 -17.89
N ASP A 99 25.10 -2.50 -17.61
CA ASP A 99 24.93 -3.03 -16.25
C ASP A 99 26.17 -2.76 -15.38
N ALA A 100 27.37 -2.97 -15.92
CA ALA A 100 28.62 -2.65 -15.23
C ALA A 100 28.79 -1.14 -14.96
N GLY A 101 28.26 -0.27 -15.88
CA GLY A 101 28.20 1.18 -15.69
C GLY A 101 27.22 1.58 -14.61
N ASP A 102 26.07 0.91 -14.55
CA ASP A 102 25.04 1.17 -13.54
C ASP A 102 25.51 0.72 -12.14
N ALA A 103 26.17 -0.43 -12.03
CA ALA A 103 26.85 -0.84 -10.80
C ALA A 103 27.90 0.19 -10.34
N LYS A 104 28.72 0.70 -11.25
CA LYS A 104 29.69 1.75 -10.93
C LYS A 104 29.00 3.03 -10.42
N LEU A 105 27.91 3.45 -11.06
CA LEU A 105 27.16 4.64 -10.64
C LEU A 105 26.56 4.47 -9.25
N LEU A 106 26.01 3.29 -8.93
CA LEU A 106 25.50 2.96 -7.60
C LEU A 106 26.59 3.02 -6.54
N ALA A 107 27.78 2.46 -6.81
CA ALA A 107 28.93 2.55 -5.90
C ALA A 107 29.36 3.99 -5.65
N ASP A 108 29.51 4.79 -6.71
CA ASP A 108 29.93 6.19 -6.60
C ASP A 108 28.88 7.05 -5.90
N LEU A 109 27.59 6.78 -6.13
CA LEU A 109 26.48 7.46 -5.47
C LEU A 109 26.51 7.23 -3.96
N VAL A 110 26.65 5.99 -3.49
CA VAL A 110 26.74 5.73 -2.04
C VAL A 110 28.05 6.18 -1.42
N ARG A 111 29.12 6.27 -2.20
CA ARG A 111 30.40 6.85 -1.77
C ARG A 111 30.26 8.37 -1.49
N THR A 112 29.64 9.10 -2.41
CA THR A 112 29.62 10.59 -2.39
C THR A 112 28.36 11.16 -1.75
N ASP A 113 27.21 10.50 -1.87
CA ASP A 113 25.89 11.08 -1.56
C ASP A 113 25.04 10.25 -0.58
N ARG A 114 25.61 9.19 0.06
CA ARG A 114 24.86 8.34 0.99
C ARG A 114 24.16 9.11 2.12
N HIS A 115 24.69 10.24 2.53
CA HIS A 115 24.09 11.11 3.55
C HIS A 115 22.71 11.65 3.16
N ASN A 116 22.37 11.68 1.87
CA ASN A 116 21.05 12.04 1.35
C ASN A 116 20.14 10.83 1.14
N HIS A 117 20.65 9.61 1.31
CA HIS A 117 19.90 8.36 1.21
C HIS A 117 19.64 7.76 2.58
N ARG A 118 18.74 6.81 2.66
CA ARG A 118 18.46 6.08 3.89
C ARG A 118 18.98 4.66 3.76
N PRO A 119 19.69 4.15 4.77
CA PRO A 119 20.01 2.74 4.82
C PRO A 119 18.71 1.92 4.87
N ILE A 120 18.78 0.70 4.39
CA ILE A 120 17.69 -0.27 4.59
C ILE A 120 17.56 -0.48 6.09
N ALA A 121 16.34 -0.32 6.59
CA ALA A 121 16.05 -0.44 8.00
C ALA A 121 16.17 -1.89 8.47
N GLY A 122 16.61 -2.08 9.71
CA GLY A 122 16.60 -3.36 10.39
C GLY A 122 15.21 -3.70 10.94
N ASP A 123 14.20 -3.73 10.08
CA ASP A 123 12.84 -4.14 10.48
C ASP A 123 12.85 -5.60 10.96
N SER A 124 12.03 -5.92 11.97
CA SER A 124 11.90 -7.30 12.46
C SER A 124 11.28 -8.21 11.40
N SER A 125 11.61 -9.51 11.46
CA SER A 125 10.95 -10.52 10.61
C SER A 125 9.44 -10.59 10.83
N ALA A 126 8.96 -10.23 12.02
CA ALA A 126 7.54 -10.16 12.33
C ALA A 126 6.85 -9.05 11.52
N VAL A 127 7.43 -7.85 11.46
CA VAL A 127 6.83 -6.76 10.68
C VAL A 127 6.98 -6.97 9.18
N GLU A 128 8.04 -7.62 8.72
CA GLU A 128 8.16 -8.01 7.32
C GLU A 128 7.08 -9.02 6.91
N ALA A 129 6.76 -10.00 7.76
CA ALA A 129 5.63 -10.92 7.54
C ALA A 129 4.29 -10.17 7.46
N ILE A 130 4.03 -9.24 8.40
CA ILE A 130 2.85 -8.36 8.38
C ILE A 130 2.79 -7.57 7.06
N LYS A 131 3.89 -7.03 6.60
CA LYS A 131 3.99 -6.26 5.36
C LYS A 131 3.65 -7.11 4.12
N VAL A 132 4.15 -8.35 4.04
CA VAL A 132 3.85 -9.28 2.94
C VAL A 132 2.35 -9.60 2.92
N LEU A 133 1.78 -9.98 4.06
CA LEU A 133 0.35 -10.28 4.19
C LEU A 133 -0.53 -9.06 3.85
N ALA A 134 -0.21 -7.89 4.42
CA ALA A 134 -0.95 -6.65 4.18
C ALA A 134 -0.95 -6.25 2.69
N ARG A 135 0.18 -6.41 2.01
CA ARG A 135 0.30 -6.13 0.56
C ARG A 135 -0.46 -7.15 -0.27
N GLY A 136 -0.40 -8.44 0.09
CA GLY A 136 -1.20 -9.49 -0.53
C GLY A 136 -2.69 -9.21 -0.42
N HIS A 137 -3.16 -8.98 0.79
CA HIS A 137 -4.55 -8.62 1.08
C HIS A 137 -5.03 -7.41 0.27
N GLN A 138 -4.26 -6.31 0.27
CA GLN A 138 -4.60 -5.11 -0.50
C GLN A 138 -4.66 -5.38 -2.01
N ASN A 139 -3.75 -6.21 -2.54
CA ASN A 139 -3.77 -6.59 -3.96
C ASN A 139 -5.06 -7.33 -4.33
N LEU A 140 -5.52 -8.26 -3.48
CA LEU A 140 -6.78 -8.98 -3.70
C LEU A 140 -7.99 -8.04 -3.67
N ILE A 141 -8.03 -7.08 -2.73
CA ILE A 141 -9.09 -6.06 -2.70
C ILE A 141 -9.11 -5.25 -4.00
N TRP A 142 -7.96 -4.77 -4.48
CA TRP A 142 -7.90 -4.03 -5.74
C TRP A 142 -8.30 -4.88 -6.95
N THR A 143 -7.94 -6.16 -6.94
CA THR A 143 -8.33 -7.11 -7.99
C THR A 143 -9.83 -7.34 -7.96
N ARG A 144 -10.42 -7.56 -6.78
CA ARG A 144 -11.87 -7.67 -6.61
C ARG A 144 -12.60 -6.43 -7.16
N ASN A 145 -12.14 -5.23 -6.79
CA ASN A 145 -12.76 -3.99 -7.27
C ASN A 145 -12.69 -3.86 -8.80
N ARG A 146 -11.60 -4.28 -9.44
CA ARG A 146 -11.51 -4.31 -10.92
C ARG A 146 -12.53 -5.26 -11.53
N HIS A 147 -12.66 -6.48 -10.98
CA HIS A 147 -13.64 -7.46 -11.46
C HIS A 147 -15.08 -6.99 -11.22
N THR A 148 -15.36 -6.40 -10.08
CA THR A 148 -16.69 -5.85 -9.75
C THR A 148 -17.07 -4.70 -10.70
N ASN A 149 -16.13 -3.82 -11.04
CA ASN A 149 -16.36 -2.75 -12.01
C ASN A 149 -16.56 -3.29 -13.44
N ALA A 150 -15.81 -4.30 -13.83
CA ALA A 150 -15.99 -4.97 -15.12
C ALA A 150 -17.36 -5.67 -15.19
N LEU A 151 -17.77 -6.37 -14.11
CA LEU A 151 -19.10 -6.97 -14.01
C LEU A 151 -20.21 -5.91 -14.12
N ARG A 152 -20.09 -4.80 -13.41
CA ARG A 152 -21.04 -3.68 -13.49
C ARG A 152 -21.14 -3.12 -14.90
N SER A 153 -20.04 -2.99 -15.60
CA SER A 153 -20.02 -2.53 -16.98
C SER A 153 -20.73 -3.51 -17.91
N ALA A 154 -20.44 -4.81 -17.80
CA ALA A 154 -21.10 -5.84 -18.59
C ALA A 154 -22.62 -5.89 -18.34
N LEU A 155 -23.05 -5.86 -17.07
CA LEU A 155 -24.49 -5.91 -16.73
C LEU A 155 -25.27 -4.73 -17.30
N ARG A 156 -24.67 -3.56 -17.48
CA ARG A 156 -25.32 -2.41 -18.13
C ARG A 156 -25.70 -2.70 -19.58
N GLU A 157 -24.96 -3.55 -20.26
CA GLU A 157 -25.16 -3.82 -21.68
C GLU A 157 -26.29 -4.82 -21.95
N TYR A 158 -26.59 -5.70 -20.98
CA TYR A 158 -27.56 -6.77 -21.25
C TYR A 158 -28.53 -7.08 -20.12
N TYR A 159 -28.26 -6.63 -18.88
CA TYR A 159 -29.02 -7.00 -17.70
C TYR A 159 -29.17 -5.86 -16.67
N PRO A 160 -29.79 -4.73 -17.05
CA PRO A 160 -29.97 -3.58 -16.15
C PRO A 160 -30.72 -3.91 -14.84
N GLY A 161 -31.67 -4.85 -14.87
CA GLY A 161 -32.42 -5.29 -13.68
C GLY A 161 -31.51 -5.85 -12.55
N ALA A 162 -30.36 -6.43 -12.89
CA ALA A 162 -29.39 -6.87 -11.91
C ALA A 162 -28.77 -5.68 -11.16
N LEU A 163 -28.53 -4.56 -11.83
CA LEU A 163 -27.99 -3.36 -11.22
C LEU A 163 -29.01 -2.64 -10.32
N ALA A 164 -30.31 -2.79 -10.63
CA ALA A 164 -31.39 -2.31 -9.77
C ALA A 164 -31.59 -3.18 -8.53
N ALA A 165 -31.30 -4.50 -8.64
CA ALA A 165 -31.45 -5.46 -7.55
C ALA A 165 -30.31 -5.36 -6.52
N PHE A 166 -29.10 -4.92 -6.92
CA PHE A 166 -27.89 -5.00 -6.10
C PHE A 166 -27.04 -3.73 -6.20
N ASP A 167 -26.88 -3.02 -5.11
CA ASP A 167 -26.00 -1.85 -5.01
C ASP A 167 -24.51 -2.28 -5.05
N ASP A 168 -24.18 -3.33 -4.29
CA ASP A 168 -22.85 -3.95 -4.27
C ASP A 168 -22.88 -5.31 -4.96
N LEU A 169 -22.20 -5.42 -6.10
CA LEU A 169 -22.06 -6.64 -6.86
C LEU A 169 -21.05 -7.64 -6.28
N ALA A 170 -20.24 -7.22 -5.32
CA ALA A 170 -19.34 -8.10 -4.58
C ALA A 170 -20.00 -8.70 -3.32
N ASP A 171 -21.20 -8.23 -2.95
CA ASP A 171 -21.93 -8.80 -1.82
C ASP A 171 -22.36 -10.25 -2.12
N ARG A 172 -22.36 -11.05 -1.07
CA ARG A 172 -22.73 -12.48 -1.10
C ARG A 172 -24.11 -12.75 -1.71
N ASP A 173 -25.07 -11.86 -1.47
CA ASP A 173 -26.43 -12.00 -2.04
C ASP A 173 -26.39 -11.82 -3.56
N ALA A 174 -25.68 -10.79 -4.06
CA ALA A 174 -25.52 -10.55 -5.48
C ALA A 174 -24.82 -11.73 -6.18
N LEU A 175 -23.72 -12.20 -5.60
CA LEU A 175 -22.96 -13.33 -6.14
C LEU A 175 -23.77 -14.62 -6.16
N ALA A 176 -24.55 -14.91 -5.09
CA ALA A 176 -25.38 -16.10 -5.01
C ALA A 176 -26.52 -16.11 -6.06
N ILE A 177 -27.10 -14.96 -6.36
CA ILE A 177 -28.19 -14.84 -7.33
C ILE A 177 -27.65 -14.76 -8.76
N LEU A 178 -26.66 -13.93 -9.03
CA LEU A 178 -26.07 -13.79 -10.39
C LEU A 178 -25.35 -15.06 -10.84
N GLY A 179 -24.77 -15.84 -9.92
CA GLY A 179 -24.21 -17.15 -10.23
C GLY A 179 -25.25 -18.16 -10.70
N ARG A 180 -26.49 -18.06 -10.21
CA ARG A 180 -27.63 -18.96 -10.58
C ARG A 180 -28.44 -18.42 -11.75
N ALA A 181 -28.57 -17.13 -11.85
CA ALA A 181 -29.34 -16.43 -12.87
C ALA A 181 -28.51 -15.32 -13.53
N PRO A 182 -27.49 -15.68 -14.31
CA PRO A 182 -26.62 -14.73 -14.96
C PRO A 182 -27.27 -13.98 -16.12
N THR A 183 -28.49 -14.38 -16.52
CA THR A 183 -29.24 -13.71 -17.60
C THR A 183 -30.66 -13.33 -17.12
N PRO A 184 -31.32 -12.35 -17.77
CA PRO A 184 -32.73 -12.03 -17.51
C PRO A 184 -33.67 -13.25 -17.70
N ILE A 185 -33.35 -14.10 -18.65
CA ILE A 185 -34.13 -15.34 -18.91
C ILE A 185 -34.02 -16.31 -17.74
N ASP A 186 -32.83 -16.48 -17.18
CA ASP A 186 -32.62 -17.32 -15.99
C ASP A 186 -33.34 -16.73 -14.78
N ALA A 187 -33.30 -15.40 -14.62
CA ALA A 187 -33.96 -14.71 -13.52
C ALA A 187 -35.49 -14.83 -13.58
N ALA A 188 -36.08 -14.78 -14.76
CA ALA A 188 -37.53 -14.98 -14.95
C ALA A 188 -38.00 -16.35 -14.41
N ARG A 189 -37.13 -17.35 -14.39
CA ARG A 189 -37.41 -18.73 -13.88
C ARG A 189 -37.16 -18.88 -12.37
N LEU A 190 -36.57 -17.85 -11.69
CA LEU A 190 -36.37 -17.93 -10.25
C LEU A 190 -37.67 -17.59 -9.50
N SER A 191 -38.17 -18.53 -8.72
CA SER A 191 -39.23 -18.27 -7.75
C SER A 191 -38.67 -17.59 -6.48
N VAL A 192 -39.53 -16.87 -5.74
CA VAL A 192 -39.16 -16.29 -4.43
C VAL A 192 -38.53 -17.32 -3.49
N SER A 193 -39.08 -18.55 -3.48
CA SER A 193 -38.55 -19.64 -2.66
C SER A 193 -37.11 -20.04 -3.06
N LYS A 194 -36.79 -20.07 -4.38
CA LYS A 194 -35.42 -20.36 -4.85
C LYS A 194 -34.47 -19.21 -4.50
N ILE A 195 -34.90 -17.96 -4.63
CA ILE A 195 -34.10 -16.79 -4.25
C ILE A 195 -33.84 -16.84 -2.75
N ARG A 196 -34.88 -17.01 -1.91
CA ARG A 196 -34.75 -17.15 -0.47
C ARG A 196 -33.76 -18.26 -0.06
N SER A 197 -33.87 -19.43 -0.68
CA SER A 197 -32.95 -20.55 -0.42
C SER A 197 -31.49 -20.19 -0.80
N ALA A 198 -31.29 -19.44 -1.90
CA ALA A 198 -29.97 -18.98 -2.31
C ALA A 198 -29.37 -17.98 -1.30
N LEU A 199 -30.16 -16.99 -0.86
CA LEU A 199 -29.76 -16.01 0.15
C LEU A 199 -29.41 -16.69 1.49
N LYS A 200 -30.22 -17.66 1.92
CA LYS A 200 -29.95 -18.44 3.14
C LYS A 200 -28.63 -19.24 3.01
N ALA A 201 -28.40 -19.89 1.89
CA ALA A 201 -27.16 -20.62 1.61
C ALA A 201 -25.94 -19.69 1.55
N ALA A 202 -26.11 -18.45 1.10
CA ALA A 202 -25.09 -17.41 1.14
C ALA A 202 -24.86 -16.78 2.53
N GLY A 203 -25.56 -17.27 3.56
CA GLY A 203 -25.38 -16.86 4.95
C GLY A 203 -26.24 -15.66 5.39
N ARG A 204 -27.23 -15.21 4.59
CA ARG A 204 -28.19 -14.21 5.05
C ARG A 204 -29.11 -14.83 6.09
N GLN A 205 -29.31 -14.14 7.22
CA GLN A 205 -30.16 -14.63 8.31
C GLN A 205 -31.41 -13.78 8.54
N ARG A 206 -31.37 -12.49 8.17
CA ARG A 206 -32.45 -11.53 8.43
C ARG A 206 -33.12 -11.06 7.14
N ASN A 207 -34.41 -10.75 7.25
CA ASN A 207 -35.21 -10.19 6.16
C ASN A 207 -35.19 -11.03 4.87
N LEU A 208 -35.14 -12.37 5.00
CA LEU A 208 -35.02 -13.28 3.85
C LEU A 208 -36.19 -13.16 2.87
N ASP A 209 -37.42 -13.12 3.39
CA ASP A 209 -38.62 -13.10 2.55
C ASP A 209 -38.81 -11.76 1.84
N SER A 210 -38.68 -10.64 2.57
CA SER A 210 -38.77 -9.30 1.97
C SER A 210 -37.69 -9.08 0.93
N ARG A 211 -36.44 -9.45 1.26
CA ARG A 211 -35.30 -9.28 0.33
C ARG A 211 -35.46 -10.15 -0.91
N ALA A 212 -35.99 -11.37 -0.79
CA ALA A 212 -36.25 -12.25 -1.93
C ALA A 212 -37.33 -11.71 -2.85
N LEU A 213 -38.38 -11.09 -2.30
CA LEU A 213 -39.42 -10.40 -3.09
C LEU A 213 -38.87 -9.16 -3.80
N GLU A 214 -38.10 -8.31 -3.12
CA GLU A 214 -37.45 -7.13 -3.71
C GLU A 214 -36.54 -7.52 -4.88
N ILE A 215 -35.66 -8.50 -4.69
CA ILE A 215 -34.76 -9.01 -5.73
C ILE A 215 -35.57 -9.55 -6.91
N GLN A 216 -36.59 -10.37 -6.67
CA GLN A 216 -37.41 -10.89 -7.75
C GLN A 216 -38.12 -9.80 -8.54
N ALA A 217 -38.68 -8.81 -7.85
CA ALA A 217 -39.35 -7.68 -8.49
C ALA A 217 -38.36 -6.88 -9.38
N ALA A 218 -37.19 -6.55 -8.87
CA ALA A 218 -36.17 -5.82 -9.63
C ALA A 218 -35.67 -6.61 -10.84
N LEU A 219 -35.39 -7.90 -10.71
CA LEU A 219 -34.90 -8.74 -11.80
C LEU A 219 -35.96 -8.98 -12.89
N ARG A 220 -37.25 -8.95 -12.56
CA ARG A 220 -38.38 -9.15 -13.47
C ARG A 220 -39.00 -7.86 -14.00
N ALA A 221 -38.53 -6.69 -13.52
CA ALA A 221 -39.00 -5.41 -14.03
C ALA A 221 -38.75 -5.33 -15.55
N GLU A 222 -39.62 -4.61 -16.23
CA GLU A 222 -39.44 -4.32 -17.65
C GLU A 222 -38.12 -3.60 -17.87
N GLN A 223 -37.31 -4.09 -18.81
CA GLN A 223 -35.98 -3.60 -19.07
C GLN A 223 -35.57 -3.77 -20.53
N LEU A 224 -34.60 -2.97 -20.98
CA LEU A 224 -34.02 -3.16 -22.30
C LEU A 224 -33.36 -4.55 -22.39
N ALA A 225 -33.57 -5.24 -23.49
CA ALA A 225 -33.06 -6.59 -23.71
C ALA A 225 -32.02 -6.62 -24.84
N ALA A 226 -30.90 -7.28 -24.60
CA ALA A 226 -29.94 -7.60 -25.64
C ALA A 226 -30.47 -8.78 -26.50
N ALA A 227 -29.95 -8.93 -27.71
CA ALA A 227 -30.24 -10.08 -28.53
C ALA A 227 -29.93 -11.40 -27.82
N PRO A 228 -30.72 -12.46 -27.97
CA PRO A 228 -30.60 -13.69 -27.15
C PRO A 228 -29.20 -14.32 -27.17
N ALA A 229 -28.53 -14.36 -28.34
CA ALA A 229 -27.17 -14.89 -28.43
C ALA A 229 -26.14 -14.02 -27.66
N VAL A 230 -26.31 -12.70 -27.71
CA VAL A 230 -25.46 -11.76 -26.98
C VAL A 230 -25.69 -11.90 -25.47
N ALA A 231 -26.94 -11.96 -25.01
CA ALA A 231 -27.29 -12.18 -23.61
C ALA A 231 -26.75 -13.51 -23.09
N ALA A 232 -26.77 -14.58 -23.89
CA ALA A 232 -26.21 -15.88 -23.53
C ALA A 232 -24.69 -15.81 -23.37
N ALA A 233 -23.99 -15.11 -24.29
CA ALA A 233 -22.53 -14.91 -24.20
C ALA A 233 -22.14 -14.10 -22.97
N PHE A 234 -22.81 -12.97 -22.72
CA PHE A 234 -22.61 -12.20 -21.47
C PHE A 234 -22.95 -13.01 -20.22
N GLY A 235 -23.99 -13.84 -20.25
CA GLY A 235 -24.34 -14.71 -19.12
C GLY A 235 -23.22 -15.70 -18.78
N ALA A 236 -22.53 -16.26 -19.78
CA ALA A 236 -21.37 -17.13 -19.56
C ALA A 236 -20.20 -16.38 -18.91
N THR A 237 -19.84 -15.18 -19.40
CA THR A 237 -18.78 -14.35 -18.83
C THR A 237 -19.14 -13.82 -17.43
N THR A 238 -20.40 -13.45 -17.22
CA THR A 238 -20.92 -13.05 -15.90
C THR A 238 -20.77 -14.17 -14.88
N ARG A 239 -21.13 -15.39 -15.22
CA ARG A 239 -20.96 -16.55 -14.32
C ARG A 239 -19.49 -16.77 -13.94
N ALA A 240 -18.59 -16.66 -14.90
CA ALA A 240 -17.14 -16.77 -14.64
C ALA A 240 -16.65 -15.64 -13.72
N THR A 241 -17.04 -14.39 -13.99
CA THR A 241 -16.62 -13.23 -13.20
C THR A 241 -17.17 -13.30 -11.76
N VAL A 242 -18.42 -13.73 -11.58
CA VAL A 242 -19.04 -13.94 -10.26
C VAL A 242 -18.27 -15.00 -9.46
N ALA A 243 -17.87 -16.11 -10.07
CA ALA A 243 -17.07 -17.13 -9.41
C ALA A 243 -15.69 -16.59 -8.98
N ILE A 244 -15.03 -15.79 -9.83
CA ILE A 244 -13.76 -15.14 -9.48
C ILE A 244 -13.94 -14.18 -8.30
N ILE A 245 -14.98 -13.34 -8.29
CA ILE A 245 -15.23 -12.40 -7.19
C ILE A 245 -15.54 -13.15 -5.90
N ALA A 246 -16.29 -14.25 -5.96
CA ALA A 246 -16.59 -15.08 -4.79
C ALA A 246 -15.31 -15.68 -4.18
N GLU A 247 -14.42 -16.22 -5.02
CA GLU A 247 -13.13 -16.74 -4.57
C GLU A 247 -12.24 -15.63 -4.00
N LEU A 248 -12.19 -14.46 -4.63
CA LEU A 248 -11.46 -13.32 -4.09
C LEU A 248 -11.98 -12.90 -2.71
N ASN A 249 -13.29 -12.91 -2.47
CA ASN A 249 -13.86 -12.64 -1.15
C ASN A 249 -13.40 -13.65 -0.10
N HIS A 250 -13.33 -14.93 -0.47
CA HIS A 250 -12.83 -15.99 0.42
C HIS A 250 -11.37 -15.76 0.78
N GLN A 251 -10.51 -15.60 -0.22
CA GLN A 251 -9.08 -15.38 0.00
C GLN A 251 -8.76 -14.06 0.74
N ILE A 252 -9.57 -13.02 0.57
CA ILE A 252 -9.45 -11.78 1.34
C ILE A 252 -9.74 -12.07 2.82
N ALA A 253 -10.80 -12.81 3.14
CA ALA A 253 -11.16 -13.15 4.53
C ALA A 253 -10.09 -14.03 5.20
N ASP A 254 -9.51 -14.99 4.46
CA ASP A 254 -8.42 -15.82 4.95
C ASP A 254 -7.19 -14.99 5.30
N LEU A 255 -6.77 -14.10 4.37
CA LEU A 255 -5.64 -13.19 4.63
C LEU A 255 -5.93 -12.17 5.74
N GLU A 256 -7.18 -11.75 5.94
CA GLU A 256 -7.55 -10.90 7.09
C GLU A 256 -7.32 -11.62 8.41
N THR A 257 -7.63 -12.92 8.49
CA THR A 257 -7.41 -13.75 9.68
C THR A 257 -5.92 -13.91 9.98
N GLU A 258 -5.14 -14.27 8.97
CA GLU A 258 -3.67 -14.40 9.11
C GLU A 258 -3.03 -13.06 9.50
N LEU A 259 -3.42 -11.98 8.84
CA LEU A 259 -2.91 -10.64 9.11
C LEU A 259 -3.24 -10.19 10.55
N ALA A 260 -4.45 -10.50 11.03
CA ALA A 260 -4.86 -10.22 12.40
C ALA A 260 -3.98 -10.95 13.41
N THR A 261 -3.74 -12.25 13.20
CA THR A 261 -2.90 -13.07 14.07
C THR A 261 -1.48 -12.51 14.17
N HIS A 262 -0.85 -12.19 13.04
CA HIS A 262 0.49 -11.62 13.03
C HIS A 262 0.56 -10.22 13.65
N PHE A 263 -0.45 -9.38 13.40
CA PHE A 263 -0.48 -8.04 13.96
C PHE A 263 -0.67 -8.04 15.47
N GLU A 264 -1.57 -8.86 16.01
CA GLU A 264 -1.90 -8.90 17.44
C GLU A 264 -0.74 -9.41 18.30
N THR A 265 0.19 -10.17 17.73
CA THR A 265 1.41 -10.63 18.42
C THR A 265 2.56 -9.59 18.39
N HIS A 266 2.42 -8.51 17.63
CA HIS A 266 3.47 -7.48 17.54
C HIS A 266 3.48 -6.60 18.80
N PRO A 267 4.67 -6.25 19.36
CA PRO A 267 4.79 -5.45 20.59
C PRO A 267 4.05 -4.11 20.55
N ASP A 268 4.01 -3.46 19.40
CA ASP A 268 3.35 -2.16 19.23
C ASP A 268 1.86 -2.26 18.88
N ALA A 269 1.28 -3.46 18.76
CA ALA A 269 -0.11 -3.64 18.33
C ALA A 269 -1.10 -2.80 19.14
N ASP A 270 -0.95 -2.77 20.47
CA ASP A 270 -1.83 -2.02 21.36
C ASP A 270 -1.72 -0.51 21.15
N ILE A 271 -0.54 0.00 20.83
CA ILE A 271 -0.36 1.42 20.49
C ILE A 271 -1.13 1.74 19.22
N TYR A 272 -0.99 0.94 18.17
CA TYR A 272 -1.73 1.15 16.92
C TYR A 272 -3.25 1.06 17.14
N ARG A 273 -3.72 0.07 17.91
CA ARG A 273 -5.16 -0.13 18.20
C ARG A 273 -5.76 0.97 19.06
N SER A 274 -4.96 1.66 19.87
CA SER A 274 -5.43 2.77 20.69
C SER A 274 -5.83 3.99 19.85
N LEU A 275 -5.29 4.12 18.64
CA LEU A 275 -5.53 5.27 17.77
C LEU A 275 -6.94 5.22 17.15
N PRO A 276 -7.67 6.33 17.11
CA PRO A 276 -9.05 6.35 16.62
C PRO A 276 -9.12 5.95 15.15
N GLY A 277 -9.95 4.96 14.84
CA GLY A 277 -10.18 4.48 13.48
C GLY A 277 -9.13 3.51 12.94
N LEU A 278 -8.07 3.19 13.69
CA LEU A 278 -7.16 2.11 13.39
C LEU A 278 -7.67 0.79 13.99
N GLY A 279 -8.42 0.03 13.19
CA GLY A 279 -8.70 -1.37 13.50
C GLY A 279 -7.51 -2.26 13.15
N VAL A 280 -7.62 -3.56 13.44
CA VAL A 280 -6.55 -4.56 13.24
C VAL A 280 -5.97 -4.49 11.82
N ILE A 281 -6.80 -4.56 10.79
CA ILE A 281 -6.35 -4.59 9.39
C ILE A 281 -5.68 -3.29 8.95
N LEU A 282 -6.26 -2.14 9.27
CA LEU A 282 -5.63 -0.85 8.95
C LEU A 282 -4.36 -0.62 9.78
N GLY A 283 -4.36 -1.02 11.06
CA GLY A 283 -3.18 -0.98 11.92
C GLY A 283 -2.04 -1.81 11.35
N ALA A 284 -2.32 -3.05 10.96
CA ALA A 284 -1.35 -3.93 10.31
C ALA A 284 -0.79 -3.35 9.01
N ARG A 285 -1.65 -2.76 8.16
CA ARG A 285 -1.22 -2.10 6.91
C ARG A 285 -0.31 -0.91 7.18
N VAL A 286 -0.64 -0.09 8.19
CA VAL A 286 0.16 1.09 8.55
C VAL A 286 1.49 0.66 9.19
N LEU A 287 1.48 -0.33 10.09
CA LEU A 287 2.66 -0.89 10.72
C LEU A 287 3.60 -1.52 9.68
N GLY A 288 3.10 -2.41 8.83
CA GLY A 288 3.90 -3.09 7.81
C GLY A 288 4.56 -2.15 6.81
N GLU A 289 3.92 -1.03 6.46
CA GLU A 289 4.51 -0.05 5.54
C GLU A 289 5.43 0.96 6.24
N PHE A 290 5.26 1.25 7.53
CA PHE A 290 6.19 2.07 8.30
C PHE A 290 7.41 1.28 8.77
N GLY A 291 7.25 -0.01 9.06
CA GLY A 291 8.26 -0.81 9.74
C GLY A 291 8.32 -0.51 11.25
N ASP A 292 9.11 -1.31 11.95
CA ASP A 292 9.29 -1.25 13.41
C ASP A 292 10.71 -0.84 13.86
N ASP A 293 11.64 -0.62 12.93
CA ASP A 293 12.96 -0.10 13.29
C ASP A 293 12.84 1.29 13.95
N PRO A 294 13.23 1.43 15.25
CA PRO A 294 13.11 2.68 15.99
C PRO A 294 13.95 3.81 15.39
N ASN A 295 15.03 3.49 14.69
CA ASN A 295 15.96 4.45 14.09
C ASN A 295 15.52 4.94 12.71
N ARG A 296 14.53 4.29 12.08
CA ARG A 296 14.06 4.62 10.73
C ARG A 296 13.53 6.05 10.61
N TYR A 297 12.88 6.57 11.65
CA TYR A 297 12.29 7.91 11.65
C TYR A 297 12.72 8.71 12.87
N THR A 298 13.74 9.54 12.73
CA THR A 298 14.25 10.40 13.80
C THR A 298 13.26 11.47 14.25
N THR A 299 12.33 11.87 13.37
CA THR A 299 11.34 12.93 13.64
C THR A 299 9.97 12.59 13.09
N ALA A 300 8.92 13.17 13.67
CA ALA A 300 7.57 13.10 13.11
C ALA A 300 7.51 13.64 11.66
N LYS A 301 8.32 14.65 11.32
CA LYS A 301 8.41 15.22 9.97
C LYS A 301 8.93 14.19 8.97
N SER A 302 9.95 13.40 9.33
CA SER A 302 10.50 12.37 8.45
C SER A 302 9.48 11.25 8.20
N ARG A 303 8.73 10.81 9.22
CA ARG A 303 7.64 9.83 9.10
C ARG A 303 6.49 10.35 8.20
N LYS A 304 6.07 11.61 8.38
CA LYS A 304 5.06 12.27 7.54
C LYS A 304 5.51 12.43 6.08
N ASN A 305 6.78 12.72 5.86
CA ASN A 305 7.35 12.82 4.51
C ASN A 305 7.34 11.47 3.79
N TYR A 306 7.70 10.39 4.49
CA TYR A 306 7.65 9.03 3.96
C TYR A 306 6.21 8.60 3.62
N ALA A 307 5.26 8.91 4.50
CA ALA A 307 3.84 8.67 4.29
C ALA A 307 3.24 9.49 3.13
N GLY A 308 3.92 10.53 2.68
CA GLY A 308 3.43 11.42 1.62
C GLY A 308 2.28 12.34 2.05
N THR A 309 2.04 12.46 3.36
CA THR A 309 0.99 13.32 3.93
C THR A 309 1.44 14.77 4.10
N SER A 310 2.74 15.01 4.24
CA SER A 310 3.30 16.35 4.32
C SER A 310 3.11 17.12 3.02
N PRO A 311 2.71 18.40 3.07
CA PRO A 311 2.66 19.25 1.90
C PRO A 311 4.06 19.48 1.32
N LEU A 312 4.12 19.73 0.01
CA LEU A 312 5.32 20.14 -0.70
C LEU A 312 5.22 21.64 -1.00
N THR A 313 6.11 22.44 -0.43
CA THR A 313 6.19 23.86 -0.77
C THR A 313 7.11 24.05 -1.97
N VAL A 314 6.59 24.66 -3.03
CA VAL A 314 7.36 25.11 -4.18
C VAL A 314 7.41 26.62 -4.10
N ALA A 315 8.60 27.17 -3.96
CA ALA A 315 8.83 28.61 -3.91
C ALA A 315 9.86 29.00 -4.98
N SER A 316 9.52 30.01 -5.79
CA SER A 316 10.40 30.59 -6.78
C SER A 316 10.14 32.08 -6.87
N GLY A 317 11.13 32.89 -6.49
CA GLY A 317 10.97 34.33 -6.37
C GLY A 317 9.83 34.72 -5.43
N LYS A 318 8.88 35.53 -5.91
CA LYS A 318 7.70 35.94 -5.15
C LYS A 318 6.56 34.92 -5.12
N LYS A 319 6.65 33.86 -5.94
CA LYS A 319 5.58 32.83 -6.01
C LYS A 319 5.85 31.72 -5.02
N ARG A 320 4.82 31.39 -4.22
CA ARG A 320 4.84 30.26 -3.28
C ARG A 320 3.57 29.44 -3.49
N ALA A 321 3.72 28.17 -3.80
CA ALA A 321 2.62 27.21 -3.91
C ALA A 321 2.82 26.05 -2.94
N VAL A 322 1.72 25.59 -2.35
CA VAL A 322 1.70 24.41 -1.48
C VAL A 322 0.95 23.30 -2.22
N LEU A 323 1.67 22.25 -2.56
CA LEU A 323 1.18 21.16 -3.39
C LEU A 323 1.08 19.85 -2.62
N ALA A 324 0.25 18.95 -3.13
CA ALA A 324 0.26 17.57 -2.66
C ALA A 324 1.55 16.86 -3.07
N ARG A 325 2.10 16.02 -2.18
CA ARG A 325 3.26 15.20 -2.49
C ARG A 325 2.83 13.99 -3.32
N HIS A 326 3.32 13.88 -4.55
CA HIS A 326 3.02 12.77 -5.46
C HIS A 326 4.02 11.61 -5.34
N VAL A 327 5.30 11.90 -5.07
CA VAL A 327 6.32 10.88 -4.79
C VAL A 327 6.15 10.42 -3.36
N ARG A 328 5.59 9.22 -3.18
CA ARG A 328 5.21 8.65 -1.87
C ARG A 328 5.00 7.15 -1.95
N ASN A 329 5.00 6.47 -0.82
CA ASN A 329 4.52 5.10 -0.71
C ASN A 329 2.99 5.09 -0.91
N ARG A 330 2.53 4.56 -2.05
CA ARG A 330 1.11 4.58 -2.43
C ARG A 330 0.24 3.73 -1.51
N ARG A 331 0.77 2.61 -1.01
CA ARG A 331 0.03 1.70 -0.13
C ARG A 331 -0.18 2.31 1.25
N LEU A 332 0.86 2.91 1.79
CA LEU A 332 0.78 3.64 3.06
C LEU A 332 -0.16 4.85 2.94
N TYR A 333 -0.06 5.61 1.86
CA TYR A 333 -0.95 6.74 1.64
C TYR A 333 -2.41 6.33 1.58
N ASP A 334 -2.75 5.24 0.88
CA ASP A 334 -4.10 4.67 0.81
C ASP A 334 -4.58 4.23 2.22
N ALA A 335 -3.73 3.55 2.98
CA ALA A 335 -4.07 3.15 4.35
C ALA A 335 -4.32 4.36 5.27
N ILE A 336 -3.54 5.44 5.13
CA ILE A 336 -3.70 6.65 5.94
C ILE A 336 -4.94 7.45 5.52
N ASP A 337 -5.30 7.50 4.23
CA ASP A 337 -6.53 8.14 3.76
C ASP A 337 -7.76 7.44 4.36
N GLN A 338 -7.79 6.10 4.34
CA GLN A 338 -8.83 5.30 4.98
C GLN A 338 -8.83 5.48 6.50
N TRP A 339 -7.67 5.50 7.13
CA TRP A 339 -7.55 5.77 8.56
C TRP A 339 -8.11 7.15 8.93
N ALA A 340 -7.75 8.20 8.20
CA ALA A 340 -8.27 9.54 8.42
C ALA A 340 -9.80 9.59 8.29
N PHE A 341 -10.35 8.91 7.28
CA PHE A 341 -11.81 8.79 7.11
C PHE A 341 -12.48 8.07 8.30
N CYS A 342 -11.91 6.99 8.79
CA CYS A 342 -12.43 6.29 9.97
C CYS A 342 -12.25 7.14 11.25
N ALA A 343 -11.15 7.87 11.38
CA ALA A 343 -10.86 8.68 12.57
C ALA A 343 -11.85 9.83 12.78
N ILE A 344 -12.30 10.50 11.72
CA ILE A 344 -13.26 11.61 11.84
C ILE A 344 -14.63 11.18 12.37
N THR A 345 -14.94 9.89 12.37
CA THR A 345 -16.16 9.34 12.96
C THR A 345 -15.98 8.87 14.41
N ARG A 346 -14.74 8.80 14.91
CA ARG A 346 -14.44 8.21 16.22
C ARG A 346 -13.71 9.16 17.18
N SER A 347 -13.10 10.23 16.67
CA SER A 347 -12.34 11.22 17.44
C SER A 347 -12.98 12.60 17.24
N PRO A 348 -13.49 13.24 18.31
CA PRO A 348 -14.00 14.62 18.25
C PRO A 348 -12.94 15.61 17.74
N GLY A 349 -11.67 15.46 18.15
CA GLY A 349 -10.59 16.32 17.72
C GLY A 349 -10.26 16.14 16.23
N ALA A 350 -10.25 14.90 15.72
CA ALA A 350 -10.07 14.64 14.30
C ALA A 350 -11.24 15.22 13.47
N ARG A 351 -12.46 15.09 13.97
CA ARG A 351 -13.67 15.65 13.35
C ARG A 351 -13.61 17.18 13.31
N ALA A 352 -13.35 17.83 14.41
CA ALA A 352 -13.25 19.28 14.48
C ALA A 352 -12.15 19.81 13.54
N TYR A 353 -11.01 19.10 13.48
CA TYR A 353 -9.93 19.45 12.57
C TYR A 353 -10.29 19.30 11.09
N TYR A 354 -10.99 18.24 10.74
CA TYR A 354 -11.53 18.03 9.39
C TYR A 354 -12.52 19.16 9.03
N ASP A 355 -13.48 19.47 9.91
CA ASP A 355 -14.52 20.48 9.66
C ASP A 355 -13.89 21.87 9.51
N GLN A 356 -12.86 22.21 10.27
CA GLN A 356 -12.11 23.46 10.12
C GLN A 356 -11.50 23.59 8.73
N HIS A 357 -10.88 22.50 8.22
CA HIS A 357 -10.32 22.48 6.86
C HIS A 357 -11.39 22.60 5.78
N ARG A 358 -12.54 21.93 5.98
CA ARG A 358 -13.69 22.05 5.06
C ARG A 358 -14.27 23.46 5.04
N ALA A 359 -14.37 24.11 6.20
CA ALA A 359 -14.83 25.51 6.33
C ALA A 359 -13.86 26.50 5.69
N ALA A 360 -12.56 26.20 5.69
CA ALA A 360 -11.52 26.97 4.99
C ALA A 360 -11.50 26.77 3.47
N GLY A 361 -12.41 25.94 2.91
CA GLY A 361 -12.52 25.70 1.46
C GLY A 361 -11.74 24.49 0.93
N ASP A 362 -11.07 23.72 1.79
CA ASP A 362 -10.38 22.51 1.35
C ASP A 362 -11.38 21.47 0.82
N LEU A 363 -11.03 20.78 -0.27
CA LEU A 363 -11.79 19.64 -0.79
C LEU A 363 -11.75 18.47 0.20
N HIS A 364 -12.72 17.54 0.10
CA HIS A 364 -12.84 16.38 0.99
C HIS A 364 -11.51 15.63 1.21
N HIS A 365 -10.89 15.16 0.15
CA HIS A 365 -9.60 14.44 0.25
C HIS A 365 -8.42 15.34 0.67
N GLN A 366 -8.51 16.64 0.49
CA GLN A 366 -7.52 17.58 0.98
C GLN A 366 -7.60 17.71 2.50
N ALA A 367 -8.82 17.86 3.05
CA ALA A 367 -9.08 17.86 4.48
C ALA A 367 -8.71 16.51 5.13
N LEU A 368 -9.06 15.37 4.50
CA LEU A 368 -8.64 14.04 4.99
C LEU A 368 -7.11 13.90 5.04
N ARG A 369 -6.39 14.38 4.03
CA ARG A 369 -4.92 14.37 4.04
C ARG A 369 -4.34 15.21 5.17
N ALA A 370 -4.95 16.34 5.50
CA ALA A 370 -4.53 17.15 6.65
C ALA A 370 -4.74 16.40 7.98
N VAL A 371 -5.88 15.72 8.15
CA VAL A 371 -6.15 14.82 9.29
C VAL A 371 -5.11 13.70 9.34
N GLY A 372 -4.89 12.98 8.24
CA GLY A 372 -3.90 11.90 8.16
C GLY A 372 -2.49 12.37 8.51
N ASN A 373 -2.09 13.56 8.04
CA ASN A 373 -0.81 14.15 8.40
C ASN A 373 -0.68 14.44 9.92
N ARG A 374 -1.77 14.86 10.57
CA ARG A 374 -1.79 15.05 12.02
C ARG A 374 -1.71 13.70 12.75
N LEU A 375 -2.53 12.72 12.34
CA LEU A 375 -2.57 11.39 12.92
C LEU A 375 -1.21 10.67 12.84
N VAL A 376 -0.49 10.78 11.72
CA VAL A 376 0.89 10.24 11.59
C VAL A 376 1.84 10.89 12.60
N GLY A 377 1.67 12.18 12.88
CA GLY A 377 2.47 12.86 13.91
C GLY A 377 2.14 12.38 15.32
N ILE A 378 0.88 12.13 15.62
CA ILE A 378 0.41 11.58 16.89
C ILE A 378 0.94 10.15 17.05
N LEU A 379 0.77 9.28 16.05
CA LEU A 379 1.33 7.93 16.04
C LEU A 379 2.84 7.93 16.31
N HIS A 380 3.61 8.85 15.68
CA HIS A 380 5.04 8.95 15.93
C HIS A 380 5.34 9.28 17.42
N GLY A 381 4.55 10.15 18.03
CA GLY A 381 4.67 10.46 19.47
C GLY A 381 4.37 9.23 20.34
N CYS A 382 3.26 8.54 20.07
CA CYS A 382 2.87 7.33 20.80
C CYS A 382 3.96 6.25 20.74
N LEU A 383 4.48 5.96 19.54
CA LEU A 383 5.54 4.97 19.33
C LEU A 383 6.85 5.38 20.04
N ARG A 384 7.25 6.66 19.95
CA ARG A 384 8.48 7.14 20.57
C ARG A 384 8.46 7.08 22.07
N HIS A 385 7.29 7.28 22.69
CA HIS A 385 7.13 7.30 24.15
C HIS A 385 6.53 5.99 24.69
N HIS A 386 6.25 5.01 23.84
CA HIS A 386 5.57 3.76 24.18
C HIS A 386 4.27 3.99 24.96
N THR A 387 3.47 4.97 24.54
CA THR A 387 2.21 5.35 25.19
C THR A 387 1.03 5.15 24.25
N ALA A 388 -0.11 4.74 24.82
CA ALA A 388 -1.37 4.70 24.09
C ALA A 388 -1.82 6.11 23.70
N TYR A 389 -2.70 6.16 22.68
CA TYR A 389 -3.32 7.42 22.28
C TYR A 389 -4.20 8.00 23.39
N ASP A 390 -4.07 9.30 23.59
CA ASP A 390 -4.95 10.08 24.46
C ASP A 390 -5.52 11.26 23.67
N GLU A 391 -6.85 11.36 23.65
CA GLU A 391 -7.58 12.36 22.86
C GLU A 391 -7.25 13.80 23.28
N GLN A 392 -7.19 14.04 24.58
CA GLN A 392 -6.96 15.39 25.08
C GLN A 392 -5.55 15.86 24.77
N THR A 393 -4.55 15.02 25.04
CA THR A 393 -3.14 15.30 24.72
C THR A 393 -2.92 15.52 23.23
N ALA A 394 -3.53 14.70 22.39
CA ALA A 394 -3.36 14.75 20.94
C ALA A 394 -3.87 16.05 20.31
N TRP A 395 -4.92 16.67 20.88
CA TRP A 395 -5.60 17.83 20.31
C TRP A 395 -5.56 19.10 21.17
N SER A 396 -4.99 19.07 22.41
CA SER A 396 -4.93 20.17 23.37
C SER A 396 -4.32 21.46 22.83
N HIS A 397 -3.30 21.37 22.00
CA HIS A 397 -2.58 22.55 21.46
C HIS A 397 -3.39 23.42 20.50
N ARG A 398 -4.63 23.06 20.18
CA ARG A 398 -5.51 23.85 19.31
C ARG A 398 -6.65 24.54 20.04
N GLN A 399 -6.94 24.17 21.26
CA GLN A 399 -7.92 24.87 22.08
C GLN A 399 -7.41 26.24 22.54
N ASN A 400 -6.08 26.47 22.48
CA ASN A 400 -5.41 27.68 22.95
C ASN A 400 -4.85 28.59 21.85
N THR A 401 -5.14 28.37 20.56
CA THR A 401 -4.75 29.33 19.52
C THR A 401 -5.94 30.29 19.30
N PRO A 402 -5.84 31.58 19.72
CA PRO A 402 -6.80 32.58 19.34
C PRO A 402 -6.85 32.63 17.82
N THR A 403 -8.04 32.71 17.24
CA THR A 403 -8.27 33.13 15.85
C THR A 403 -7.52 34.45 15.67
N ALA A 404 -6.36 34.42 14.99
CA ALA A 404 -5.76 35.65 14.52
C ALA A 404 -6.77 36.29 13.56
N ASP A 405 -7.30 37.42 13.99
CA ASP A 405 -8.16 38.27 13.22
C ASP A 405 -7.59 38.50 11.83
N ALA A 406 -8.46 38.35 10.84
CA ALA A 406 -8.18 38.74 9.49
C ALA A 406 -7.87 40.24 9.45
N ALA A 407 -6.66 40.57 9.04
CA ALA A 407 -6.27 41.88 8.55
C ALA A 407 -5.43 41.72 7.28
#